data_34b03eb0014aa91b7ccd25532709078d
#
_entry.id   34b03eb0014aa91b7ccd25532709078d
#
_cell.length_a   1.000
_cell.length_b   1.000
_cell.length_c   1.000
_cell.angle_alpha   90.00
_cell.angle_beta   90.00
_cell.angle_gamma   90.00
#
_symmetry.space_group_name_H-M   'P 1'
#
loop_
_entity.id
_entity.type
_entity.pdbx_description
1 polymer ?
#
loop_
_entity_poly.entity_id
_entity_poly.type
_entity_poly.pdbx_seq_one_letter_code
_entity_poly.pdbx_strand_id
1 'polypeptide(L)'
;STAKLKPLRYLKYVILIVFVILLPMIMTNSIGMGDPFFCKYICPQGVLEGAIPLSIGNAAIRSALGKLFSFKCIILITVIVLSILFYRPFCKWICPLGAIYSLFNKVSLLKITVDSSKCVGCGQCSKACKMDVDVCKTPNHPECIRCGACIKACPKDAVCYQFMGKSRQKNDG
;
A
#
# COMPACT_ATOMS: atom_id res chain seq x y z
N SER A 1 -3.88 -7.79 -15.04
CA SER A 1 -5.08 -7.67 -14.19
C SER A 1 -4.92 -8.58 -12.97
N THR A 2 -4.79 -8.00 -11.79
CA THR A 2 -4.66 -8.73 -10.52
C THR A 2 -6.03 -9.08 -9.89
N ALA A 3 -7.07 -9.10 -10.72
CA ALA A 3 -8.45 -9.36 -10.25
C ALA A 3 -8.61 -10.72 -9.53
N LYS A 4 -7.85 -11.74 -9.92
CA LYS A 4 -7.83 -13.06 -9.27
C LYS A 4 -7.17 -13.03 -7.87
N LEU A 5 -6.36 -12.03 -7.57
CA LEU A 5 -5.63 -11.89 -6.30
C LEU A 5 -6.34 -10.94 -5.30
N LYS A 6 -7.60 -10.62 -5.56
CA LYS A 6 -8.42 -9.78 -4.64
C LYS A 6 -8.44 -10.29 -3.19
N PRO A 7 -8.58 -11.60 -2.90
CA PRO A 7 -8.57 -12.08 -1.51
C PRO A 7 -7.25 -11.82 -0.78
N LEU A 8 -6.13 -11.73 -1.50
CA LEU A 8 -4.81 -11.45 -0.90
C LEU A 8 -4.76 -10.07 -0.21
N ARG A 9 -5.68 -9.17 -0.53
CA ARG A 9 -5.80 -7.85 0.13
C ARG A 9 -6.14 -7.97 1.62
N TYR A 10 -6.81 -9.04 2.02
CA TYR A 10 -7.14 -9.27 3.43
C TYR A 10 -5.93 -9.70 4.25
N LEU A 11 -4.89 -10.25 3.60
CA LEU A 11 -3.66 -10.70 4.26
C LEU A 11 -2.99 -9.58 5.07
N LYS A 12 -2.96 -8.34 4.56
CA LYS A 12 -2.38 -7.20 5.29
C LYS A 12 -3.10 -6.89 6.60
N TYR A 13 -4.43 -7.12 6.67
CA TYR A 13 -5.20 -6.93 7.92
C TYR A 13 -4.90 -8.03 8.94
N VAL A 14 -4.74 -9.27 8.48
CA VAL A 14 -4.30 -10.38 9.33
C VAL A 14 -2.91 -10.11 9.87
N ILE A 15 -1.98 -9.67 9.01
CA ILE A 15 -0.62 -9.29 9.41
C ILE A 15 -0.65 -8.14 10.43
N LEU A 16 -1.48 -7.12 10.22
CA LEU A 16 -1.64 -6.01 11.15
C LEU A 16 -2.08 -6.51 12.54
N ILE A 17 -3.11 -7.35 12.59
CA ILE A 17 -3.64 -7.84 13.87
C ILE A 17 -2.63 -8.76 14.55
N VAL A 18 -2.08 -9.73 13.84
CA VAL A 18 -1.20 -10.76 14.43
C VAL A 18 0.18 -10.20 14.76
N PHE A 19 0.88 -9.60 13.78
CA PHE A 19 2.29 -9.21 13.93
C PHE A 19 2.50 -7.83 14.57
N VAL A 20 1.53 -6.94 14.50
CA VAL A 20 1.68 -5.58 15.01
C VAL A 20 0.95 -5.39 16.33
N ILE A 21 -0.18 -6.09 16.56
CA ILE A 21 -0.96 -5.94 17.79
C ILE A 21 -0.73 -7.14 18.72
N LEU A 22 -1.02 -8.35 18.29
CA LEU A 22 -1.10 -9.54 19.12
C LEU A 22 0.29 -10.02 19.59
N LEU A 23 1.25 -10.17 18.68
CA LEU A 23 2.60 -10.63 19.05
C LEU A 23 3.32 -9.69 20.02
N PRO A 24 3.36 -8.37 19.83
CA PRO A 24 4.01 -7.46 20.79
C PRO A 24 3.31 -7.39 22.13
N MET A 25 2.00 -7.69 22.20
CA MET A 25 1.27 -7.75 23.48
C MET A 25 1.59 -9.03 24.28
N ILE A 26 1.83 -10.15 23.59
CA ILE A 26 2.09 -11.44 24.22
C ILE A 26 3.59 -11.60 24.56
N MET A 27 4.46 -11.16 23.64
CA MET A 27 5.90 -11.28 23.76
C MET A 27 6.51 -9.93 24.13
N THR A 28 6.57 -9.64 25.42
CA THR A 28 7.28 -8.48 25.95
C THR A 28 8.72 -8.86 26.29
N ASN A 29 9.65 -7.96 25.98
CA ASN A 29 11.05 -8.10 26.37
C ASN A 29 11.24 -7.91 27.89
N SER A 30 12.41 -8.27 28.41
CA SER A 30 12.82 -8.07 29.80
C SER A 30 12.67 -6.62 30.29
N ILE A 31 12.51 -5.65 29.39
CA ILE A 31 12.31 -4.22 29.67
C ILE A 31 10.80 -3.85 29.62
N GLY A 32 9.90 -4.81 29.38
CA GLY A 32 8.46 -4.58 29.29
C GLY A 32 7.97 -3.98 27.98
N MET A 33 8.85 -3.86 26.96
CA MET A 33 8.46 -3.38 25.62
C MET A 33 8.24 -4.54 24.65
N GLY A 34 7.19 -4.45 23.82
CA GLY A 34 6.93 -5.41 22.77
C GLY A 34 7.90 -5.26 21.58
N ASP A 35 8.48 -6.36 21.13
CA ASP A 35 9.35 -6.35 19.95
C ASP A 35 8.55 -6.06 18.67
N PRO A 36 9.05 -5.20 17.77
CA PRO A 36 8.42 -4.94 16.49
C PRO A 36 8.67 -6.08 15.49
N PHE A 37 8.01 -7.21 15.67
CA PHE A 37 8.22 -8.44 14.90
C PHE A 37 8.13 -8.24 13.40
N PHE A 38 7.15 -7.46 12.92
CA PHE A 38 7.00 -7.18 11.49
C PHE A 38 8.23 -6.48 10.92
N CYS A 39 8.70 -5.42 11.58
CA CYS A 39 9.87 -4.65 11.14
C CYS A 39 11.16 -5.47 11.25
N LYS A 40 11.27 -6.31 12.29
CA LYS A 40 12.44 -7.13 12.56
C LYS A 40 12.63 -8.25 11.55
N TYR A 41 11.54 -8.88 11.07
CA TYR A 41 11.61 -10.10 10.23
C TYR A 41 11.13 -9.91 8.79
N ILE A 42 10.11 -9.10 8.53
CA ILE A 42 9.40 -9.09 7.25
C ILE A 42 9.67 -7.79 6.46
N CYS A 43 9.82 -6.65 7.15
CA CYS A 43 9.94 -5.36 6.47
C CYS A 43 11.30 -5.21 5.79
N PRO A 44 11.36 -5.01 4.45
CA PRO A 44 12.60 -4.82 3.72
C PRO A 44 13.21 -3.42 3.93
N GLN A 45 12.43 -2.45 4.42
CA GLN A 45 12.84 -1.05 4.57
C GLN A 45 14.06 -0.90 5.48
N GLY A 46 14.09 -1.63 6.61
CA GLY A 46 15.23 -1.58 7.53
C GLY A 46 16.55 -2.09 6.94
N VAL A 47 16.49 -2.95 5.91
CA VAL A 47 17.69 -3.37 5.16
C VAL A 47 18.10 -2.31 4.17
N LEU A 48 17.14 -1.75 3.43
CA LEU A 48 17.40 -0.80 2.36
C LEU A 48 17.97 0.53 2.92
N GLU A 49 17.38 1.07 3.97
CA GLU A 49 17.76 2.38 4.54
C GLU A 49 18.80 2.29 5.66
N GLY A 50 18.83 1.18 6.39
CA GLY A 50 19.72 1.01 7.54
C GLY A 50 20.90 0.09 7.26
N ALA A 51 20.63 -1.19 7.05
CA ALA A 51 21.70 -2.19 7.03
C ALA A 51 22.64 -2.07 5.83
N ILE A 52 22.16 -1.71 4.64
CA ILE A 52 22.99 -1.55 3.44
C ILE A 52 23.95 -0.36 3.58
N PRO A 53 23.50 0.89 3.84
CA PRO A 53 24.41 2.02 4.00
C PRO A 53 25.42 1.81 5.14
N LEU A 54 24.96 1.24 6.26
CA LEU A 54 25.80 1.01 7.41
C LEU A 54 26.88 -0.07 7.17
N SER A 55 26.54 -1.11 6.41
CA SER A 55 27.49 -2.18 6.03
C SER A 55 28.52 -1.73 5.00
N ILE A 56 28.22 -0.72 4.19
CA ILE A 56 29.16 -0.10 3.26
C ILE A 56 30.17 0.76 4.04
N GLY A 57 29.68 1.51 5.04
CA GLY A 57 30.51 2.43 5.83
C GLY A 57 31.42 1.76 6.86
N ASN A 58 31.06 0.60 7.38
CA ASN A 58 31.77 -0.06 8.50
C ASN A 58 32.00 -1.57 8.26
N ALA A 59 33.29 -1.95 8.17
CA ALA A 59 33.69 -3.35 8.01
C ALA A 59 33.32 -4.23 9.24
N ALA A 60 33.38 -3.65 10.44
CA ALA A 60 33.00 -4.37 11.68
C ALA A 60 31.53 -4.77 11.70
N ILE A 61 30.64 -3.91 11.19
CA ILE A 61 29.22 -4.19 11.10
C ILE A 61 28.96 -5.28 10.05
N ARG A 62 29.71 -5.24 8.94
CA ARG A 62 29.62 -6.28 7.89
C ARG A 62 29.94 -7.68 8.42
N SER A 63 30.92 -7.83 9.28
CA SER A 63 31.26 -9.10 9.91
C SER A 63 30.23 -9.58 10.94
N ALA A 64 29.52 -8.64 11.59
CA ALA A 64 28.46 -8.92 12.55
C ALA A 64 27.09 -9.22 11.91
N LEU A 65 26.94 -8.98 10.59
CA LEU A 65 25.71 -9.28 9.86
C LEU A 65 25.52 -10.80 9.73
N GLY A 66 24.62 -11.33 10.55
CA GLY A 66 24.33 -12.76 10.61
C GLY A 66 23.28 -13.25 9.58
N LYS A 67 22.81 -14.48 9.78
CA LYS A 67 21.81 -15.16 8.92
C LYS A 67 20.52 -14.33 8.72
N LEU A 68 20.11 -13.52 9.70
CA LEU A 68 18.93 -12.67 9.60
C LEU A 68 19.08 -11.60 8.50
N PHE A 69 20.27 -11.06 8.30
CA PHE A 69 20.52 -10.10 7.23
C PHE A 69 20.38 -10.75 5.85
N SER A 70 20.96 -11.95 5.64
CA SER A 70 20.82 -12.70 4.39
C SER A 70 19.36 -13.01 4.08
N PHE A 71 18.58 -13.45 5.08
CA PHE A 71 17.14 -13.70 4.94
C PHE A 71 16.38 -12.44 4.51
N LYS A 72 16.66 -11.29 5.13
CA LYS A 72 16.03 -10.02 4.76
C LYS A 72 16.45 -9.53 3.37
N CYS A 73 17.68 -9.77 2.95
CA CYS A 73 18.13 -9.47 1.59
C CYS A 73 17.34 -10.27 0.55
N ILE A 74 17.04 -11.53 0.82
CA ILE A 74 16.19 -12.35 -0.06
C ILE A 74 14.79 -11.75 -0.15
N ILE A 75 14.19 -11.35 0.98
CA ILE A 75 12.88 -10.67 0.98
C ILE A 75 12.93 -9.38 0.17
N LEU A 76 13.97 -8.57 0.34
CA LEU A 76 14.16 -7.31 -0.40
C LEU A 76 14.21 -7.58 -1.91
N ILE A 77 15.04 -8.52 -2.35
CA ILE A 77 15.16 -8.89 -3.77
C ILE A 77 13.80 -9.39 -4.30
N THR A 78 13.11 -10.25 -3.55
CA THR A 78 11.78 -10.74 -3.93
C THR A 78 10.78 -9.59 -4.09
N VAL A 79 10.77 -8.63 -3.19
CA VAL A 79 9.90 -7.44 -3.26
C VAL A 79 10.24 -6.58 -4.48
N ILE A 80 11.53 -6.41 -4.79
CA ILE A 80 11.97 -5.66 -5.98
C ILE A 80 11.48 -6.36 -7.26
N VAL A 81 11.68 -7.65 -7.40
CA VAL A 81 11.22 -8.44 -8.57
C VAL A 81 9.70 -8.36 -8.72
N LEU A 82 8.97 -8.55 -7.61
CA LEU A 82 7.51 -8.42 -7.62
C LEU A 82 7.05 -6.99 -7.98
N SER A 83 7.82 -5.96 -7.61
CA SER A 83 7.48 -4.58 -7.93
C SER A 83 7.65 -4.23 -9.41
N ILE A 84 8.49 -4.97 -10.12
CA ILE A 84 8.61 -4.88 -11.58
C ILE A 84 7.37 -5.49 -12.25
N LEU A 85 6.88 -6.62 -11.72
CA LEU A 85 5.74 -7.35 -12.29
C LEU A 85 4.39 -6.73 -11.91
N PHE A 86 4.26 -6.22 -10.68
CA PHE A 86 3.01 -5.71 -10.12
C PHE A 86 3.19 -4.31 -9.55
N TYR A 87 2.17 -3.48 -9.69
CA TYR A 87 2.19 -2.14 -9.12
C TYR A 87 2.04 -2.20 -7.58
N ARG A 88 3.10 -1.83 -6.87
CA ARG A 88 3.18 -1.74 -5.39
C ARG A 88 2.69 -3.01 -4.65
N PRO A 89 3.21 -4.21 -4.94
CA PRO A 89 2.70 -5.47 -4.39
C PRO A 89 2.83 -5.53 -2.86
N PHE A 90 3.96 -5.07 -2.32
CA PHE A 90 4.21 -5.08 -0.87
C PHE A 90 3.18 -4.24 -0.11
N CYS A 91 2.93 -3.00 -0.54
CA CYS A 91 1.95 -2.12 0.09
C CYS A 91 0.50 -2.60 -0.08
N LYS A 92 0.22 -3.31 -1.19
CA LYS A 92 -1.12 -3.79 -1.53
C LYS A 92 -1.52 -5.02 -0.71
N TRP A 93 -0.57 -5.93 -0.38
CA TRP A 93 -0.87 -7.25 0.16
C TRP A 93 -0.27 -7.52 1.54
N ILE A 94 0.90 -6.98 1.86
CA ILE A 94 1.71 -7.38 3.03
C ILE A 94 1.81 -6.25 4.07
N CYS A 95 1.95 -5.00 3.64
CA CYS A 95 2.28 -3.90 4.53
C CYS A 95 1.12 -3.55 5.48
N PRO A 96 1.31 -3.65 6.82
CA PRO A 96 0.30 -3.29 7.80
C PRO A 96 -0.03 -1.79 7.79
N LEU A 97 0.94 -0.93 7.46
CA LEU A 97 0.71 0.50 7.28
C LEU A 97 -0.28 0.77 6.14
N GLY A 98 -0.22 -0.02 5.06
CA GLY A 98 -1.20 0.02 3.97
C GLY A 98 -2.61 -0.39 4.42
N ALA A 99 -2.74 -1.27 5.43
CA ALA A 99 -4.02 -1.60 6.04
C ALA A 99 -4.57 -0.43 6.86
N ILE A 100 -3.74 0.23 7.66
CA ILE A 100 -4.12 1.42 8.45
C ILE A 100 -4.60 2.53 7.51
N TYR A 101 -3.84 2.87 6.47
CA TYR A 101 -4.25 3.88 5.50
C TYR A 101 -5.57 3.54 4.80
N SER A 102 -5.83 2.27 4.50
CA SER A 102 -7.08 1.86 3.88
C SER A 102 -8.29 2.05 4.80
N LEU A 103 -8.12 1.89 6.12
CA LEU A 103 -9.17 2.17 7.11
C LEU A 103 -9.48 3.68 7.16
N PHE A 104 -8.44 4.51 7.25
CA PHE A 104 -8.59 5.97 7.26
C PHE A 104 -9.11 6.53 5.93
N ASN A 105 -8.99 5.80 4.84
CA ASN A 105 -9.48 6.22 3.53
C ASN A 105 -11.00 6.46 3.50
N LYS A 106 -11.77 5.78 4.35
CA LYS A 106 -13.22 5.99 4.48
C LYS A 106 -13.58 7.37 5.06
N VAL A 107 -12.73 7.88 5.96
CA VAL A 107 -12.97 9.14 6.70
C VAL A 107 -12.33 10.34 5.99
N SER A 108 -11.60 10.12 4.90
CA SER A 108 -10.87 11.16 4.21
C SER A 108 -11.78 12.25 3.62
N LEU A 109 -11.35 13.49 3.77
CA LEU A 109 -12.02 14.69 3.26
C LEU A 109 -11.96 14.80 1.73
N LEU A 110 -10.90 14.27 1.11
CA LEU A 110 -10.78 14.21 -0.35
C LEU A 110 -11.42 12.92 -0.84
N LYS A 111 -12.45 13.02 -1.67
CA LYS A 111 -13.18 11.91 -2.25
C LYS A 111 -13.13 11.97 -3.78
N ILE A 112 -13.30 10.80 -4.42
CA ILE A 112 -13.55 10.72 -5.85
C ILE A 112 -15.05 10.54 -6.03
N THR A 113 -15.65 11.33 -6.89
CA THR A 113 -17.08 11.25 -7.23
C THR A 113 -17.23 10.98 -8.72
N VAL A 114 -18.28 10.25 -9.06
CA VAL A 114 -18.68 9.97 -10.44
C VAL A 114 -20.03 10.62 -10.68
N ASP A 115 -20.08 11.52 -11.64
CA ASP A 115 -21.31 12.16 -12.07
C ASP A 115 -22.10 11.18 -12.95
N SER A 116 -23.24 10.72 -12.44
CA SER A 116 -24.09 9.75 -13.12
C SER A 116 -24.73 10.31 -14.40
N SER A 117 -24.90 11.64 -14.50
CA SER A 117 -25.48 12.29 -15.68
C SER A 117 -24.52 12.28 -16.88
N LYS A 118 -23.22 12.33 -16.62
CA LYS A 118 -22.15 12.33 -17.64
C LYS A 118 -21.57 10.95 -17.89
N CYS A 119 -21.78 10.02 -16.96
CA CYS A 119 -21.18 8.68 -17.00
C CYS A 119 -21.94 7.76 -17.96
N VAL A 120 -21.27 7.35 -19.04
CA VAL A 120 -21.80 6.41 -20.03
C VAL A 120 -21.47 4.94 -19.70
N GLY A 121 -20.90 4.63 -18.55
CA GLY A 121 -20.61 3.26 -18.14
C GLY A 121 -19.50 2.54 -18.94
N CYS A 122 -18.68 3.25 -19.70
CA CYS A 122 -17.66 2.64 -20.59
C CYS A 122 -16.54 1.85 -19.87
N GLY A 123 -16.38 1.99 -18.54
CA GLY A 123 -15.42 1.25 -17.72
C GLY A 123 -13.93 1.64 -17.92
N GLN A 124 -13.62 2.66 -18.70
CA GLN A 124 -12.22 3.09 -18.94
C GLN A 124 -11.53 3.54 -17.65
N CYS A 125 -12.24 4.21 -16.76
CA CYS A 125 -11.72 4.61 -15.45
C CYS A 125 -11.31 3.41 -14.58
N SER A 126 -12.08 2.32 -14.61
CA SER A 126 -11.75 1.08 -13.89
C SER A 126 -10.56 0.35 -14.51
N LYS A 127 -10.44 0.33 -15.86
CA LYS A 127 -9.29 -0.22 -16.58
C LYS A 127 -7.99 0.55 -16.32
N ALA A 128 -8.08 1.88 -16.22
CA ALA A 128 -6.93 2.74 -15.91
C ALA A 128 -6.50 2.67 -14.44
N CYS A 129 -7.31 2.08 -13.57
CA CYS A 129 -7.01 2.00 -12.14
C CYS A 129 -5.90 0.99 -11.84
N LYS A 130 -4.72 1.48 -11.44
CA LYS A 130 -3.57 0.64 -11.06
C LYS A 130 -3.81 -0.21 -9.81
N MET A 131 -4.83 0.14 -9.01
CA MET A 131 -5.21 -0.61 -7.80
C MET A 131 -6.35 -1.59 -8.04
N ASP A 132 -6.80 -1.80 -9.28
CA ASP A 132 -7.92 -2.68 -9.67
C ASP A 132 -9.22 -2.38 -8.89
N VAL A 133 -9.50 -1.10 -8.65
CA VAL A 133 -10.75 -0.64 -8.04
C VAL A 133 -11.78 -0.35 -9.14
N ASP A 134 -13.00 -0.83 -8.95
CA ASP A 134 -14.11 -0.45 -9.83
C ASP A 134 -14.62 0.94 -9.45
N VAL A 135 -14.09 1.96 -10.14
CA VAL A 135 -14.38 3.36 -9.85
C VAL A 135 -15.84 3.72 -10.13
N CYS A 136 -16.48 3.07 -11.10
CA CYS A 136 -17.88 3.33 -11.42
C CYS A 136 -18.82 2.89 -10.30
N LYS A 137 -18.54 1.74 -9.66
CA LYS A 137 -19.38 1.17 -8.59
C LYS A 137 -18.96 1.65 -7.20
N THR A 138 -17.66 1.73 -6.95
CA THR A 138 -17.10 2.04 -5.62
C THR A 138 -15.96 3.06 -5.74
N PRO A 139 -16.25 4.35 -6.03
CA PRO A 139 -15.22 5.36 -6.26
C PRO A 139 -14.31 5.60 -5.04
N ASN A 140 -14.84 5.45 -3.82
CA ASN A 140 -14.10 5.62 -2.57
C ASN A 140 -13.76 4.29 -1.88
N HIS A 141 -13.38 3.29 -2.68
CA HIS A 141 -12.93 2.01 -2.14
C HIS A 141 -11.72 2.22 -1.19
N PRO A 142 -11.62 1.46 -0.07
CA PRO A 142 -10.49 1.57 0.86
C PRO A 142 -9.10 1.48 0.22
N GLU A 143 -8.97 0.70 -0.85
CA GLU A 143 -7.72 0.55 -1.61
C GLU A 143 -7.43 1.72 -2.58
N CYS A 144 -8.30 2.71 -2.70
CA CYS A 144 -8.09 3.82 -3.61
C CYS A 144 -7.00 4.76 -3.09
N ILE A 145 -5.89 4.90 -3.82
CA ILE A 145 -4.79 5.82 -3.50
C ILE A 145 -4.98 7.24 -4.04
N ARG A 146 -6.14 7.52 -4.63
CA ARG A 146 -6.51 8.84 -5.20
C ARG A 146 -5.48 9.45 -6.14
N CYS A 147 -4.84 8.62 -6.95
CA CYS A 147 -3.80 9.03 -7.91
C CYS A 147 -4.33 9.84 -9.12
N GLY A 148 -5.64 9.92 -9.29
CA GLY A 148 -6.26 10.67 -10.41
C GLY A 148 -6.20 9.99 -11.78
N ALA A 149 -5.65 8.79 -11.91
CA ALA A 149 -5.57 8.10 -13.20
C ALA A 149 -6.96 7.86 -13.84
N CYS A 150 -7.97 7.59 -13.03
CA CYS A 150 -9.36 7.44 -13.46
C CYS A 150 -9.97 8.75 -14.01
N ILE A 151 -9.57 9.90 -13.46
CA ILE A 151 -10.02 11.21 -13.91
C ILE A 151 -9.42 11.51 -15.29
N LYS A 152 -8.10 11.27 -15.44
CA LYS A 152 -7.41 11.47 -16.72
C LYS A 152 -7.91 10.54 -17.83
N ALA A 153 -8.36 9.33 -17.46
CA ALA A 153 -8.84 8.34 -18.41
C ALA A 153 -10.32 8.50 -18.79
N CYS A 154 -11.05 9.42 -18.16
CA CYS A 154 -12.47 9.61 -18.43
C CYS A 154 -12.68 10.53 -19.63
N PRO A 155 -13.23 10.04 -20.78
CA PRO A 155 -13.42 10.87 -21.97
C PRO A 155 -14.60 11.86 -21.83
N LYS A 156 -15.45 11.65 -20.83
CA LYS A 156 -16.63 12.50 -20.58
C LYS A 156 -16.50 13.38 -19.33
N ASP A 157 -15.29 13.42 -18.72
CA ASP A 157 -15.00 14.17 -17.49
C ASP A 157 -16.05 13.94 -16.37
N ALA A 158 -16.62 12.71 -16.35
CA ALA A 158 -17.61 12.32 -15.36
C ALA A 158 -16.99 11.99 -13.99
N VAL A 159 -15.67 11.84 -13.89
CA VAL A 159 -14.95 11.52 -12.66
C VAL A 159 -14.21 12.76 -12.18
N CYS A 160 -14.48 13.21 -10.96
CA CYS A 160 -13.84 14.40 -10.40
C CYS A 160 -13.43 14.19 -8.93
N TYR A 161 -12.55 15.08 -8.45
CA TYR A 161 -12.26 15.19 -7.03
C TYR A 161 -13.35 16.02 -6.34
N GLN A 162 -13.78 15.56 -5.17
CA GLN A 162 -14.64 16.29 -4.26
C GLN A 162 -13.88 16.52 -2.95
N PHE A 163 -13.79 17.76 -2.52
CA PHE A 163 -13.23 18.17 -1.25
C PHE A 163 -14.30 18.83 -0.40
N MET A 164 -14.59 18.27 0.79
CA MET A 164 -15.60 18.78 1.73
C MET A 164 -16.94 19.19 1.08
N GLY A 165 -17.44 18.38 0.14
CA GLY A 165 -18.70 18.67 -0.55
C GLY A 165 -18.59 19.54 -1.80
N LYS A 166 -17.47 20.23 -2.05
CA LYS A 166 -17.24 20.98 -3.29
C LYS A 166 -16.57 20.11 -4.34
N SER A 167 -17.23 19.88 -5.46
CA SER A 167 -16.65 19.21 -6.62
C SER A 167 -15.65 20.14 -7.32
N ARG A 168 -14.41 19.70 -7.48
CA ARG A 168 -13.38 20.38 -8.25
C ARG A 168 -13.26 19.71 -9.59
N GLN A 169 -13.84 20.28 -10.62
CA GLN A 169 -13.62 19.87 -12.00
C GLN A 169 -12.17 20.16 -12.40
N LYS A 170 -11.68 19.37 -13.38
CA LYS A 170 -10.38 19.56 -14.00
C LYS A 170 -10.30 21.00 -14.53
N ASN A 171 -9.45 21.84 -13.94
CA ASN A 171 -9.06 23.08 -14.60
C ASN A 171 -8.14 22.68 -15.75
N ASP A 172 -8.59 22.94 -16.96
CA ASP A 172 -7.77 22.88 -18.16
C ASP A 172 -6.59 23.84 -17.98
N GLY A 173 -5.38 23.32 -17.94
CA GLY A 173 -4.12 23.99 -18.03
C GLY A 173 -3.20 23.16 -18.89
#